data_e57cdd5a20c22570fc4bfd74e672cb35
#
_entry.id   e57cdd5a20c22570fc4bfd74e672cb35
#
_cell.length_a   1.000
_cell.length_b   1.000
_cell.length_c   1.000
_cell.angle_alpha   90.00
_cell.angle_beta   90.00
_cell.angle_gamma   90.00
#
_symmetry.space_group_name_H-M   'P 1'
#
loop_
_entity.id
_entity.type
_entity.pdbx_description
1 polymer ?
#
loop_
_entity_poly.entity_id
_entity_poly.type
_entity_poly.pdbx_seq_one_letter_code
_entity_poly.pdbx_strand_id
1 'polypeptide(L)'
;MKRCIFAIIAAMLLCGCSIKEEPDALAVSFFDVGKADSFLMTCGGKNLLMDAGTAKDGKKVAKRLEDMGVESIDYLMITHFDRDHAGGAAQIIEDFDVKTLLRPEYMKESDESAACMAAAEDRGVKVIIITSQTDIQLGSTKLVIHPADKVYEN
;
A
#
# COMPACT_ATOMS: atom_id res chain seq x y z
N MET A 1 63.06 -9.25 -4.30
CA MET A 1 61.96 -8.57 -3.57
C MET A 1 60.96 -7.99 -4.52
N LYS A 2 60.15 -8.79 -5.22
CA LYS A 2 59.04 -8.33 -6.13
C LYS A 2 58.09 -9.51 -6.38
N ARG A 3 57.39 -10.05 -5.37
CA ARG A 3 56.42 -11.15 -5.56
C ARG A 3 55.35 -11.25 -4.47
N CYS A 4 54.85 -10.16 -3.87
CA CYS A 4 53.80 -10.21 -2.85
C CYS A 4 52.68 -9.19 -2.96
N ILE A 5 52.45 -8.57 -4.14
CA ILE A 5 51.45 -7.48 -4.26
C ILE A 5 50.21 -7.93 -5.07
N PHE A 6 50.19 -9.14 -5.64
CA PHE A 6 49.06 -9.55 -6.53
C PHE A 6 47.96 -10.40 -5.86
N ALA A 7 48.02 -10.67 -4.55
CA ALA A 7 47.06 -11.56 -3.89
C ALA A 7 45.93 -10.87 -3.11
N ILE A 8 45.85 -9.53 -3.05
CA ILE A 8 44.86 -8.83 -2.21
C ILE A 8 43.67 -8.27 -3.03
N ILE A 9 43.74 -8.23 -4.36
CA ILE A 9 42.67 -7.62 -5.20
C ILE A 9 41.58 -8.61 -5.58
N ALA A 10 41.73 -9.91 -5.38
CA ALA A 10 40.75 -10.94 -5.79
C ALA A 10 39.66 -11.24 -4.74
N ALA A 11 39.70 -10.67 -3.53
CA ALA A 11 38.79 -11.01 -2.44
C ALA A 11 37.61 -10.02 -2.23
N MET A 12 37.47 -8.97 -3.04
CA MET A 12 36.44 -7.95 -2.86
C MET A 12 35.28 -8.02 -3.87
N LEU A 13 35.13 -9.05 -4.65
CA LEU A 13 34.10 -9.14 -5.69
C LEU A 13 33.03 -10.22 -5.46
N LEU A 14 32.86 -10.71 -4.23
CA LEU A 14 31.81 -11.68 -3.88
C LEU A 14 30.83 -11.16 -2.81
N CYS A 15 30.59 -9.86 -2.75
CA CYS A 15 29.35 -9.39 -2.14
C CYS A 15 28.26 -9.51 -3.21
N GLY A 16 27.85 -10.73 -3.47
CA GLY A 16 26.66 -11.03 -4.27
C GLY A 16 25.45 -10.48 -3.53
N CYS A 17 25.07 -9.23 -3.82
CA CYS A 17 23.73 -8.77 -3.55
C CYS A 17 22.82 -9.69 -4.37
N SER A 18 22.26 -10.72 -3.74
CA SER A 18 21.12 -11.44 -4.31
C SER A 18 20.01 -10.43 -4.49
N ILE A 19 19.87 -9.90 -5.69
CA ILE A 19 18.66 -9.16 -6.07
C ILE A 19 17.57 -10.21 -6.01
N LYS A 20 16.76 -10.16 -4.96
CA LYS A 20 15.54 -10.96 -4.86
C LYS A 20 14.62 -10.40 -5.92
N GLU A 21 14.50 -11.08 -7.06
CA GLU A 21 13.48 -10.73 -8.05
C GLU A 21 12.11 -10.96 -7.41
N GLU A 22 11.37 -9.88 -7.20
CA GLU A 22 9.98 -9.97 -6.76
C GLU A 22 9.14 -10.61 -7.88
N PRO A 23 8.19 -11.50 -7.52
CA PRO A 23 7.36 -12.14 -8.52
C PRO A 23 6.62 -11.11 -9.39
N ASP A 24 6.69 -11.27 -10.71
CA ASP A 24 5.98 -10.42 -11.67
C ASP A 24 4.49 -10.79 -11.79
N ALA A 25 4.08 -11.87 -11.14
CA ALA A 25 2.68 -12.27 -11.03
C ALA A 25 1.95 -11.43 -9.99
N LEU A 26 0.71 -11.03 -10.31
CA LEU A 26 -0.17 -10.40 -9.33
C LEU A 26 -0.54 -11.40 -8.22
N ALA A 27 -0.17 -11.09 -6.99
CA ALA A 27 -0.63 -11.80 -5.81
C ALA A 27 -1.66 -10.94 -5.06
N VAL A 28 -2.71 -11.59 -4.54
CA VAL A 28 -3.74 -10.94 -3.73
C VAL A 28 -3.85 -11.68 -2.40
N SER A 29 -3.65 -10.95 -1.31
CA SER A 29 -3.71 -11.46 0.06
C SER A 29 -4.87 -10.82 0.81
N PHE A 30 -5.86 -11.61 1.19
CA PHE A 30 -7.00 -11.16 1.98
C PHE A 30 -6.65 -11.24 3.47
N PHE A 31 -6.95 -10.17 4.20
CA PHE A 31 -6.70 -10.11 5.64
C PHE A 31 -7.96 -10.46 6.42
N ASP A 32 -7.81 -11.27 7.47
CA ASP A 32 -8.92 -11.54 8.39
C ASP A 32 -9.13 -10.36 9.32
N VAL A 33 -10.07 -9.51 8.97
CA VAL A 33 -10.55 -8.34 9.73
C VAL A 33 -12.02 -8.48 10.13
N GLY A 34 -12.53 -9.71 10.18
CA GLY A 34 -13.90 -10.04 10.58
C GLY A 34 -14.93 -9.61 9.55
N LYS A 35 -15.80 -8.66 9.89
CA LYS A 35 -16.85 -8.15 8.97
C LYS A 35 -16.39 -6.96 8.13
N ALA A 36 -15.18 -6.47 8.38
CA ALA A 36 -14.55 -5.38 7.64
C ALA A 36 -13.80 -5.90 6.41
N ASP A 37 -13.31 -5.00 5.58
CA ASP A 37 -12.52 -5.34 4.39
C ASP A 37 -11.10 -4.79 4.48
N SER A 38 -10.15 -5.64 4.09
CA SER A 38 -8.76 -5.25 3.84
C SER A 38 -8.05 -6.32 3.04
N PHE A 39 -7.38 -5.95 1.95
CA PHE A 39 -6.54 -6.87 1.21
C PHE A 39 -5.39 -6.17 0.49
N LEU A 40 -4.29 -6.90 0.36
CA LEU A 40 -3.08 -6.42 -0.29
C LEU A 40 -2.94 -7.06 -1.68
N MET A 41 -2.68 -6.24 -2.68
CA MET A 41 -2.22 -6.67 -4.00
C MET A 41 -0.75 -6.36 -4.15
N THR A 42 0.05 -7.33 -4.60
CA THR A 42 1.48 -7.14 -4.87
C THR A 42 1.82 -7.62 -6.29
N CYS A 43 2.66 -6.87 -6.99
CA CYS A 43 3.18 -7.25 -8.29
C CYS A 43 4.49 -6.52 -8.57
N GLY A 44 5.55 -7.23 -8.92
CA GLY A 44 6.85 -6.65 -9.26
C GLY A 44 7.40 -5.69 -8.20
N GLY A 45 7.28 -6.02 -6.91
CA GLY A 45 7.73 -5.20 -5.79
C GLY A 45 6.87 -3.95 -5.53
N LYS A 46 5.70 -3.84 -6.16
CA LYS A 46 4.72 -2.77 -5.95
C LYS A 46 3.56 -3.26 -5.11
N ASN A 47 3.05 -2.39 -4.22
CA ASN A 47 2.05 -2.71 -3.23
C ASN A 47 0.84 -1.78 -3.35
N LEU A 48 -0.36 -2.37 -3.44
CA LEU A 48 -1.63 -1.68 -3.28
C LEU A 48 -2.39 -2.31 -2.12
N LEU A 49 -2.65 -1.54 -1.08
CA LEU A 49 -3.57 -1.93 -0.01
C LEU A 49 -4.96 -1.37 -0.34
N MET A 50 -5.97 -2.24 -0.39
CA MET A 50 -7.36 -1.84 -0.55
C MET A 50 -8.09 -2.01 0.76
N ASP A 51 -8.64 -0.92 1.27
CA ASP A 51 -9.26 -0.76 2.57
C ASP A 51 -8.36 -1.20 3.76
N ALA A 52 -8.67 -0.78 4.94
CA ALA A 52 -7.83 -0.98 6.12
C ALA A 52 -8.61 -1.49 7.36
N GLY A 53 -9.83 -1.98 7.13
CA GLY A 53 -10.69 -2.44 8.21
C GLY A 53 -11.19 -1.32 9.12
N THR A 54 -11.65 -1.70 10.31
CA THR A 54 -12.04 -0.73 11.35
C THR A 54 -10.80 -0.10 12.00
N ALA A 55 -10.97 0.98 12.78
CA ALA A 55 -9.89 1.59 13.55
C ALA A 55 -9.18 0.60 14.51
N LYS A 56 -9.88 -0.44 14.97
CA LYS A 56 -9.29 -1.51 15.80
C LYS A 56 -8.44 -2.47 14.97
N ASP A 57 -8.76 -2.63 13.69
CA ASP A 57 -8.06 -3.54 12.79
C ASP A 57 -6.79 -2.91 12.21
N GLY A 58 -6.67 -1.57 12.19
CA GLY A 58 -5.52 -0.87 11.62
C GLY A 58 -4.18 -1.42 12.09
N LYS A 59 -4.01 -1.64 13.40
CA LYS A 59 -2.79 -2.26 13.96
C LYS A 59 -2.59 -3.71 13.53
N LYS A 60 -3.67 -4.47 13.37
CA LYS A 60 -3.61 -5.86 12.90
C LYS A 60 -3.19 -5.92 11.43
N VAL A 61 -3.75 -5.01 10.61
CA VAL A 61 -3.38 -4.86 9.20
C VAL A 61 -1.93 -4.42 9.08
N ALA A 62 -1.51 -3.39 9.83
CA ALA A 62 -0.13 -2.93 9.87
C ALA A 62 0.84 -4.06 10.19
N LYS A 63 0.57 -4.81 11.29
CA LYS A 63 1.40 -5.96 11.64
C LYS A 63 1.45 -7.03 10.55
N ARG A 64 0.36 -7.27 9.85
CA ARG A 64 0.32 -8.24 8.74
C ARG A 64 1.20 -7.79 7.58
N LEU A 65 1.17 -6.50 7.25
CA LEU A 65 2.03 -5.90 6.23
C LEU A 65 3.51 -6.04 6.61
N GLU A 66 3.86 -5.75 7.88
CA GLU A 66 5.22 -5.95 8.41
C GLU A 66 5.68 -7.41 8.31
N ASP A 67 4.83 -8.37 8.75
CA ASP A 67 5.12 -9.81 8.70
C ASP A 67 5.33 -10.29 7.25
N MET A 68 4.76 -9.62 6.26
CA MET A 68 4.96 -9.86 4.82
C MET A 68 6.16 -9.10 4.24
N GLY A 69 6.85 -8.29 5.03
CA GLY A 69 8.00 -7.50 4.59
C GLY A 69 7.64 -6.30 3.74
N VAL A 70 6.41 -5.79 3.85
CA VAL A 70 5.99 -4.56 3.16
C VAL A 70 6.59 -3.37 3.88
N GLU A 71 7.42 -2.59 3.21
CA GLU A 71 8.04 -1.37 3.75
C GLU A 71 7.34 -0.10 3.24
N SER A 72 6.77 -0.16 2.04
CA SER A 72 6.07 0.97 1.42
C SER A 72 4.80 0.52 0.70
N ILE A 73 3.84 1.42 0.58
CA ILE A 73 2.56 1.21 -0.09
C ILE A 73 2.47 2.21 -1.24
N ASP A 74 2.57 1.72 -2.49
CA ASP A 74 2.48 2.59 -3.66
C ASP A 74 1.09 3.22 -3.79
N TYR A 75 0.06 2.44 -3.45
CA TYR A 75 -1.33 2.90 -3.44
C TYR A 75 -2.07 2.38 -2.22
N LEU A 76 -2.62 3.27 -1.40
CA LEU A 76 -3.69 2.98 -0.46
C LEU A 76 -5.01 3.37 -1.13
N MET A 77 -5.88 2.41 -1.38
CA MET A 77 -7.17 2.65 -1.99
C MET A 77 -8.27 2.49 -0.95
N ILE A 78 -9.07 3.53 -0.76
CA ILE A 78 -10.28 3.47 0.07
C ILE A 78 -11.47 3.41 -0.87
N THR A 79 -12.22 2.31 -0.78
CA THR A 79 -13.38 2.08 -1.65
C THR A 79 -14.54 3.00 -1.28
N HIS A 80 -14.77 3.20 0.03
CA HIS A 80 -15.71 4.17 0.59
C HIS A 80 -15.36 4.45 2.07
N PHE A 81 -15.90 5.55 2.62
CA PHE A 81 -15.52 6.01 3.95
C PHE A 81 -16.41 5.48 5.09
N ASP A 82 -16.98 4.28 4.94
CA ASP A 82 -17.57 3.61 6.08
C ASP A 82 -16.48 3.07 7.02
N ARG A 83 -16.84 2.97 8.30
CA ARG A 83 -15.90 2.66 9.39
C ARG A 83 -15.15 1.35 9.22
N ASP A 84 -15.77 0.35 8.60
CA ASP A 84 -15.22 -0.98 8.37
C ASP A 84 -14.32 -1.08 7.12
N HIS A 85 -14.16 0.03 6.40
CA HIS A 85 -13.23 0.17 5.26
C HIS A 85 -12.13 1.19 5.52
N ALA A 86 -12.52 2.39 5.95
CA ALA A 86 -11.57 3.50 6.13
C ALA A 86 -11.00 3.61 7.55
N GLY A 87 -11.55 2.86 8.52
CA GLY A 87 -11.24 3.05 9.93
C GLY A 87 -9.76 2.90 10.29
N GLY A 88 -9.06 1.96 9.67
CA GLY A 88 -7.63 1.73 9.88
C GLY A 88 -6.70 2.59 9.02
N ALA A 89 -7.23 3.38 8.07
CA ALA A 89 -6.44 4.05 7.05
C ALA A 89 -5.42 5.06 7.64
N ALA A 90 -5.83 5.85 8.63
CA ALA A 90 -4.94 6.80 9.29
C ALA A 90 -3.72 6.08 9.91
N GLN A 91 -3.94 4.98 10.62
CA GLN A 91 -2.86 4.18 11.21
C GLN A 91 -1.88 3.65 10.13
N ILE A 92 -2.42 3.18 8.99
CA ILE A 92 -1.57 2.70 7.90
C ILE A 92 -0.74 3.85 7.30
N ILE A 93 -1.32 5.03 7.13
CA ILE A 93 -0.59 6.21 6.63
C ILE A 93 0.49 6.68 7.61
N GLU A 94 0.24 6.55 8.91
CA GLU A 94 1.21 6.90 9.96
C GLU A 94 2.38 5.91 10.03
N ASP A 95 2.12 4.61 9.89
CA ASP A 95 3.11 3.55 10.08
C ASP A 95 3.93 3.25 8.82
N PHE A 96 3.40 3.48 7.62
CA PHE A 96 4.03 3.12 6.35
C PHE A 96 4.31 4.34 5.47
N ASP A 97 5.26 4.15 4.53
CA ASP A 97 5.53 5.10 3.46
C ASP A 97 4.47 4.95 2.36
N VAL A 98 3.30 5.57 2.56
CA VAL A 98 2.20 5.58 1.59
C VAL A 98 2.47 6.66 0.54
N LYS A 99 2.59 6.28 -0.74
CA LYS A 99 2.88 7.20 -1.83
C LYS A 99 1.64 7.93 -2.33
N THR A 100 0.54 7.19 -2.49
CA THR A 100 -0.69 7.73 -3.07
C THR A 100 -1.91 7.15 -2.38
N LEU A 101 -2.81 8.02 -1.94
CA LEU A 101 -4.16 7.68 -1.48
C LEU A 101 -5.12 7.82 -2.66
N LEU A 102 -5.75 6.72 -3.05
CA LEU A 102 -6.85 6.70 -4.02
C LEU A 102 -8.17 6.68 -3.25
N ARG A 103 -9.07 7.61 -3.57
CA ARG A 103 -10.37 7.67 -2.88
C ARG A 103 -11.52 7.97 -3.85
N PRO A 104 -12.77 7.59 -3.52
CA PRO A 104 -13.92 7.99 -4.31
C PRO A 104 -14.14 9.52 -4.22
N GLU A 105 -14.94 10.05 -5.14
CA GLU A 105 -15.35 11.45 -5.12
C GLU A 105 -16.19 11.74 -3.87
N TYR A 106 -17.19 10.91 -3.61
CA TYR A 106 -18.00 11.04 -2.40
C TYR A 106 -17.18 10.61 -1.17
N MET A 107 -17.16 11.49 -0.20
CA MET A 107 -16.52 11.23 1.10
C MET A 107 -17.54 11.57 2.19
N LYS A 108 -18.02 10.52 2.85
CA LYS A 108 -18.90 10.65 4.02
C LYS A 108 -18.16 11.42 5.11
N GLU A 109 -18.81 12.43 5.69
CA GLU A 109 -18.27 13.14 6.85
C GLU A 109 -18.34 12.22 8.08
N SER A 110 -17.18 11.83 8.59
CA SER A 110 -17.01 10.96 9.75
C SER A 110 -15.65 11.17 10.39
N ASP A 111 -15.48 10.69 11.61
CA ASP A 111 -14.18 10.72 12.30
C ASP A 111 -13.11 9.95 11.52
N GLU A 112 -13.49 8.86 10.87
CA GLU A 112 -12.60 8.02 10.06
C GLU A 112 -12.11 8.76 8.80
N SER A 113 -13.02 9.45 8.10
CA SER A 113 -12.65 10.23 6.91
C SER A 113 -11.77 11.43 7.30
N ALA A 114 -12.10 12.11 8.39
CA ALA A 114 -11.31 13.22 8.90
C ALA A 114 -9.91 12.77 9.32
N ALA A 115 -9.80 11.66 10.07
CA ALA A 115 -8.51 11.11 10.49
C ALA A 115 -7.65 10.66 9.30
N CYS A 116 -8.24 9.97 8.33
CA CYS A 116 -7.56 9.53 7.12
C CYS A 116 -6.98 10.73 6.33
N MET A 117 -7.79 11.76 6.12
CA MET A 117 -7.36 12.95 5.35
C MET A 117 -6.32 13.77 6.11
N ALA A 118 -6.45 13.91 7.44
CA ALA A 118 -5.45 14.60 8.27
C ALA A 118 -4.10 13.87 8.23
N ALA A 119 -4.09 12.54 8.39
CA ALA A 119 -2.87 11.74 8.27
C ALA A 119 -2.23 11.86 6.88
N ALA A 120 -3.05 11.87 5.81
CA ALA A 120 -2.54 12.05 4.45
C ALA A 120 -1.90 13.43 4.25
N GLU A 121 -2.48 14.49 4.81
CA GLU A 121 -1.92 15.85 4.76
C GLU A 121 -0.62 15.94 5.56
N ASP A 122 -0.61 15.47 6.80
CA ASP A 122 0.55 15.51 7.70
C ASP A 122 1.77 14.76 7.14
N ARG A 123 1.51 13.66 6.42
CA ARG A 123 2.55 12.82 5.79
C ARG A 123 2.87 13.22 4.36
N GLY A 124 2.19 14.21 3.80
CA GLY A 124 2.38 14.67 2.43
C GLY A 124 2.01 13.62 1.37
N VAL A 125 1.04 12.76 1.67
CA VAL A 125 0.58 11.71 0.75
C VAL A 125 -0.16 12.33 -0.42
N LYS A 126 0.19 11.91 -1.65
CA LYS A 126 -0.54 12.35 -2.83
C LYS A 126 -1.96 11.79 -2.82
N VAL A 127 -2.98 12.66 -2.91
CA VAL A 127 -4.38 12.24 -2.97
C VAL A 127 -4.89 12.31 -4.41
N ILE A 128 -5.47 11.22 -4.90
CA ILE A 128 -6.17 11.14 -6.20
C ILE A 128 -7.63 10.79 -5.95
N ILE A 129 -8.51 11.65 -6.45
CA ILE A 129 -9.96 11.45 -6.39
C ILE A 129 -10.40 10.75 -7.67
N ILE A 130 -11.05 9.60 -7.52
CA ILE A 130 -11.53 8.78 -8.64
C ILE A 130 -12.91 9.29 -9.07
N THR A 131 -12.94 10.15 -10.09
CA THR A 131 -14.16 10.72 -10.68
C THR A 131 -14.53 10.10 -12.01
N SER A 132 -13.61 9.37 -12.64
CA SER A 132 -13.78 8.67 -13.91
C SER A 132 -12.94 7.41 -13.91
N GLN A 133 -13.09 6.59 -14.96
CA GLN A 133 -12.21 5.42 -15.10
C GLN A 133 -10.76 5.86 -14.99
N THR A 134 -10.04 5.23 -14.06
CA THR A 134 -8.64 5.54 -13.76
C THR A 134 -7.80 4.28 -13.89
N ASP A 135 -6.75 4.39 -14.68
CA ASP A 135 -5.78 3.31 -14.87
C ASP A 135 -4.57 3.55 -13.97
N ILE A 136 -4.17 2.54 -13.21
CA ILE A 136 -2.94 2.55 -12.42
C ILE A 136 -2.06 1.36 -12.78
N GLN A 137 -0.74 1.53 -12.62
CA GLN A 137 0.22 0.48 -12.88
C GLN A 137 0.74 -0.09 -11.56
N LEU A 138 0.57 -1.39 -11.35
CA LEU A 138 1.11 -2.14 -10.22
C LEU A 138 2.10 -3.18 -10.74
N GLY A 139 3.40 -2.86 -10.72
CA GLY A 139 4.41 -3.67 -11.38
C GLY A 139 4.12 -3.82 -12.88
N SER A 140 4.05 -5.06 -13.36
CA SER A 140 3.66 -5.37 -14.75
C SER A 140 2.14 -5.38 -14.96
N THR A 141 1.34 -5.35 -13.89
CA THR A 141 -0.13 -5.44 -13.96
C THR A 141 -0.77 -4.06 -14.07
N LYS A 142 -1.64 -3.90 -15.06
CA LYS A 142 -2.51 -2.73 -15.19
C LYS A 142 -3.81 -3.00 -14.44
N LEU A 143 -4.15 -2.13 -13.48
CA LEU A 143 -5.42 -2.13 -12.78
C LEU A 143 -6.30 -1.00 -13.34
N VAL A 144 -7.56 -1.31 -13.62
CA VAL A 144 -8.55 -0.34 -14.11
C VAL A 144 -9.59 -0.14 -13.02
N ILE A 145 -9.68 1.08 -12.51
CA ILE A 145 -10.59 1.46 -11.43
C ILE A 145 -11.78 2.18 -12.08
N HIS A 146 -12.98 1.66 -11.83
CA HIS A 146 -14.22 2.28 -12.25
C HIS A 146 -14.85 2.99 -11.03
N PRO A 147 -15.21 4.26 -11.13
CA PRO A 147 -15.95 4.94 -10.07
C PRO A 147 -17.35 4.34 -9.93
N ALA A 148 -17.98 4.53 -8.78
CA ALA A 148 -19.38 4.16 -8.61
C ALA A 148 -20.26 5.02 -9.52
N ASP A 149 -21.21 4.38 -10.22
CA ASP A 149 -22.17 5.08 -11.10
C ASP A 149 -23.16 5.94 -10.32
N LYS A 150 -23.39 5.61 -9.05
CA LYS A 150 -24.29 6.32 -8.14
C LYS A 150 -23.71 6.35 -6.73
N VAL A 151 -23.88 7.49 -6.08
CA VAL A 151 -23.65 7.61 -4.64
C VAL A 151 -24.95 7.22 -3.95
N TYR A 152 -24.90 6.16 -3.13
CA TYR A 152 -26.02 5.78 -2.27
C TYR A 152 -25.86 6.56 -0.95
N GLU A 153 -26.71 7.54 -0.73
CA GLU A 153 -26.87 8.15 0.60
C GLU A 153 -27.69 7.17 1.46
N ASN A 154 -27.09 6.67 2.52
CA ASN A 154 -27.78 5.88 3.56
C ASN A 154 -28.17 6.77 4.73
#